data_bde6be0d4af61a04cfaedc02bd26e00f
#
_entry.id   bde6be0d4af61a04cfaedc02bd26e00f
#
_cell.length_a   1.000
_cell.length_b   1.000
_cell.length_c   1.000
_cell.angle_alpha   90.00
_cell.angle_beta   90.00
_cell.angle_gamma   90.00
#
_symmetry.space_group_name_H-M   'P 1'
#
loop_
_entity.id
_entity.type
_entity.pdbx_description
1 polymer ?
#
loop_
_entity_poly.entity_id
_entity_poly.type
_entity_poly.pdbx_seq_one_letter_code
_entity_poly.pdbx_strand_id
1 'polypeptide(L)'
;FEYGEKELIYLKQKDKRLAEVIDQVGMIERTVDDDLFSSVVHHIVGQQISTKAQATIWQRMKDYLGTVDADTILNAGVEHLQPLGISFRKAEYITDFAEKVKDGSFDIEGIWKKSDEEAIEELSSLKGIGVWTAEMILLFCMQRPNVLSFGDLAIQRGMRMIYHHRKIDRKLFEKYRRRLSPYCSVASLYFWAAAGGAVPGLKDHAPKSGADCKKKAAEQVEKVTAS
;
A
#
# COMPACT_ATOMS: atom_id res chain seq x y z
N PHE A 1 12.56 3.38 0.11
CA PHE A 1 12.03 4.50 0.90
C PHE A 1 13.10 4.99 1.84
N GLU A 2 13.44 6.26 1.73
CA GLU A 2 14.54 6.87 2.49
C GLU A 2 14.08 7.36 3.86
N TYR A 3 14.71 6.85 4.92
CA TYR A 3 14.56 7.32 6.30
C TYR A 3 15.76 6.83 7.11
N GLY A 4 15.95 7.35 8.32
CA GLY A 4 17.09 7.00 9.14
C GLY A 4 16.81 7.07 10.64
N GLU A 5 17.87 7.20 11.42
CA GLU A 5 17.81 7.24 12.89
C GLU A 5 16.94 8.39 13.42
N LYS A 6 16.90 9.52 12.72
CA LYS A 6 16.12 10.70 13.13
C LYS A 6 14.63 10.37 13.24
N GLU A 7 14.08 9.73 12.21
CA GLU A 7 12.68 9.32 12.14
C GLU A 7 12.37 8.25 13.20
N LEU A 8 13.28 7.27 13.34
CA LEU A 8 13.12 6.20 14.32
C LEU A 8 13.17 6.71 15.77
N ILE A 9 14.13 7.58 16.10
CA ILE A 9 14.23 8.20 17.42
C ILE A 9 12.95 8.98 17.74
N TYR A 10 12.46 9.79 16.78
CA TYR A 10 11.23 10.54 16.96
C TYR A 10 10.04 9.64 17.27
N LEU A 11 9.81 8.59 16.45
CA LEU A 11 8.70 7.66 16.62
C LEU A 11 8.79 6.91 17.96
N LYS A 12 9.97 6.46 18.36
CA LYS A 12 10.22 5.79 19.65
C LYS A 12 9.91 6.70 20.84
N GLN A 13 10.26 7.99 20.76
CA GLN A 13 9.97 8.97 21.81
C GLN A 13 8.46 9.25 21.91
N LYS A 14 7.76 9.28 20.78
CA LYS A 14 6.32 9.57 20.73
C LYS A 14 5.43 8.40 21.12
N ASP A 15 5.88 7.17 20.89
CA ASP A 15 5.06 5.99 21.12
C ASP A 15 5.88 4.78 21.61
N LYS A 16 5.75 4.48 22.90
CA LYS A 16 6.52 3.40 23.55
C LYS A 16 6.19 2.02 22.98
N ARG A 17 4.94 1.75 22.60
CA ARG A 17 4.55 0.45 22.04
C ARG A 17 5.10 0.27 20.62
N LEU A 18 5.09 1.33 19.82
CA LEU A 18 5.72 1.32 18.51
C LEU A 18 7.25 1.21 18.65
N ALA A 19 7.86 1.83 19.68
CA ALA A 19 9.27 1.70 19.97
C ALA A 19 9.70 0.23 20.17
N GLU A 20 8.92 -0.54 20.92
CA GLU A 20 9.18 -1.98 21.14
C GLU A 20 9.18 -2.77 19.82
N VAL A 21 8.29 -2.42 18.89
CA VAL A 21 8.23 -3.03 17.56
C VAL A 21 9.43 -2.62 16.71
N ILE A 22 9.79 -1.33 16.72
CA ILE A 22 10.95 -0.81 16.00
C ILE A 22 12.23 -1.50 16.48
N ASP A 23 12.40 -1.66 17.80
CA ASP A 23 13.59 -2.30 18.40
C ASP A 23 13.69 -3.79 18.04
N GLN A 24 12.57 -4.49 17.91
CA GLN A 24 12.56 -5.91 17.55
C GLN A 24 12.74 -6.15 16.05
N VAL A 25 12.18 -5.29 15.21
CA VAL A 25 12.22 -5.45 13.75
C VAL A 25 13.50 -4.87 13.15
N GLY A 26 14.03 -3.81 13.75
CA GLY A 26 15.17 -3.06 13.19
C GLY A 26 14.77 -2.20 11.99
N MET A 27 15.76 -1.85 11.17
CA MET A 27 15.58 -1.06 9.97
C MET A 27 14.83 -1.85 8.89
N ILE A 28 13.82 -1.25 8.30
CA ILE A 28 13.06 -1.87 7.19
C ILE A 28 13.46 -1.18 5.88
N GLU A 29 14.09 -1.92 4.99
CA GLU A 29 14.37 -1.45 3.64
C GLU A 29 13.18 -1.72 2.72
N ARG A 30 12.81 -0.72 1.91
CA ARG A 30 11.77 -0.81 0.89
C ARG A 30 12.24 -0.15 -0.38
N THR A 31 12.13 -0.88 -1.47
CA THR A 31 12.30 -0.33 -2.81
C THR A 31 11.23 0.72 -3.08
N VAL A 32 11.58 1.72 -3.86
CA VAL A 32 10.70 2.78 -4.32
C VAL A 32 10.69 2.81 -5.84
N ASP A 33 9.65 3.38 -6.41
CA ASP A 33 9.57 3.65 -7.84
C ASP A 33 10.15 5.05 -8.09
N ASP A 34 11.07 5.17 -9.01
CA ASP A 34 11.76 6.45 -9.28
C ASP A 34 10.99 7.35 -10.28
N ASP A 35 10.03 6.78 -10.99
CA ASP A 35 9.23 7.45 -12.00
C ASP A 35 7.73 7.35 -11.70
N LEU A 36 7.04 8.50 -11.68
CA LEU A 36 5.64 8.57 -11.30
C LEU A 36 4.72 7.94 -12.35
N PHE A 37 5.02 8.11 -13.65
CA PHE A 37 4.21 7.50 -14.71
C PHE A 37 4.26 5.97 -14.61
N SER A 38 5.48 5.43 -14.55
CA SER A 38 5.73 4.00 -14.40
C SER A 38 5.10 3.45 -13.10
N SER A 39 5.16 4.19 -12.01
CA SER A 39 4.56 3.80 -10.73
C SER A 39 3.03 3.69 -10.82
N VAL A 40 2.34 4.65 -11.43
CA VAL A 40 0.89 4.58 -11.66
C VAL A 40 0.52 3.33 -12.47
N VAL A 41 1.23 3.10 -13.57
CA VAL A 41 1.02 1.90 -14.42
C VAL A 41 1.26 0.61 -13.62
N HIS A 42 2.36 0.54 -12.87
CA HIS A 42 2.71 -0.60 -12.02
C HIS A 42 1.63 -0.91 -10.98
N HIS A 43 1.06 0.12 -10.36
CA HIS A 43 -0.04 -0.05 -9.40
C HIS A 43 -1.32 -0.56 -10.08
N ILE A 44 -1.68 -0.06 -11.27
CA ILE A 44 -2.83 -0.59 -12.04
C ILE A 44 -2.61 -2.07 -12.39
N VAL A 45 -1.42 -2.43 -12.86
CA VAL A 45 -1.05 -3.81 -13.18
C VAL A 45 -1.24 -4.72 -11.96
N GLY A 46 -0.80 -4.28 -10.78
CA GLY A 46 -0.79 -5.07 -9.54
C GLY A 46 -2.16 -5.30 -8.89
N GLN A 47 -3.21 -4.59 -9.32
CA GLN A 47 -4.53 -4.71 -8.67
C GLN A 47 -5.11 -6.12 -8.75
N GLN A 48 -5.61 -6.63 -7.62
CA GLN A 48 -6.34 -7.90 -7.51
C GLN A 48 -5.55 -9.15 -7.99
N ILE A 49 -4.23 -9.10 -7.98
CA ILE A 49 -3.35 -10.22 -8.30
C ILE A 49 -2.28 -10.38 -7.22
N SER A 50 -1.60 -11.53 -7.19
CA SER A 50 -0.48 -11.76 -6.28
C SER A 50 0.76 -10.95 -6.69
N THR A 51 1.61 -10.63 -5.73
CA THR A 51 2.90 -9.94 -5.98
C THR A 51 3.76 -10.69 -7.00
N LYS A 52 3.75 -12.04 -6.98
CA LYS A 52 4.48 -12.85 -7.96
C LYS A 52 3.93 -12.67 -9.38
N ALA A 53 2.60 -12.66 -9.52
CA ALA A 53 1.96 -12.44 -10.83
C ALA A 53 2.24 -11.01 -11.34
N GLN A 54 2.14 -10.01 -10.47
CA GLN A 54 2.48 -8.63 -10.80
C GLN A 54 3.91 -8.51 -11.30
N ALA A 55 4.88 -9.06 -10.58
CA ALA A 55 6.30 -9.03 -10.99
C ALA A 55 6.52 -9.67 -12.37
N THR A 56 5.85 -10.79 -12.65
CA THR A 56 5.93 -11.47 -13.96
C THR A 56 5.37 -10.60 -15.08
N ILE A 57 4.19 -10.01 -14.88
CA ILE A 57 3.54 -9.14 -15.87
C ILE A 57 4.36 -7.87 -16.08
N TRP A 58 4.83 -7.28 -14.99
CA TRP A 58 5.64 -6.07 -15.03
C TRP A 58 6.94 -6.29 -15.82
N GLN A 59 7.59 -7.43 -15.64
CA GLN A 59 8.77 -7.77 -16.42
C GLN A 59 8.46 -7.90 -17.91
N ARG A 60 7.37 -8.59 -18.29
CA ARG A 60 6.91 -8.69 -19.68
C ARG A 60 6.64 -7.31 -20.32
N MET A 61 6.02 -6.40 -19.54
CA MET A 61 5.78 -5.04 -20.02
C MET A 61 7.09 -4.31 -20.30
N LYS A 62 8.06 -4.39 -19.40
CA LYS A 62 9.38 -3.78 -19.62
C LYS A 62 10.13 -4.40 -20.80
N ASP A 63 10.06 -5.70 -20.95
CA ASP A 63 10.71 -6.42 -22.06
C ASP A 63 10.09 -6.03 -23.42
N TYR A 64 8.77 -5.80 -23.44
CA TYR A 64 8.05 -5.43 -24.65
C TYR A 64 8.16 -3.95 -25.01
N LEU A 65 8.04 -3.05 -24.04
CA LEU A 65 8.02 -1.60 -24.25
C LEU A 65 9.42 -0.98 -24.24
N GLY A 66 10.40 -1.62 -23.58
CA GLY A 66 11.69 -1.01 -23.25
C GLY A 66 11.55 -0.03 -22.08
N THR A 67 11.02 1.15 -22.33
CA THR A 67 10.59 2.11 -21.30
C THR A 67 9.09 2.07 -21.11
N VAL A 68 8.63 2.37 -19.90
CA VAL A 68 7.19 2.46 -19.58
C VAL A 68 6.86 3.95 -19.43
N ASP A 69 6.50 4.57 -20.52
CA ASP A 69 6.13 5.98 -20.62
C ASP A 69 4.85 6.16 -21.48
N ALA A 70 4.36 7.40 -21.59
CA ALA A 70 3.14 7.68 -22.31
C ALA A 70 3.25 7.33 -23.81
N ASP A 71 4.38 7.60 -24.43
CA ASP A 71 4.58 7.34 -25.86
C ASP A 71 4.61 5.84 -26.16
N THR A 72 5.34 5.05 -25.39
CA THR A 72 5.43 3.59 -25.58
C THR A 72 4.09 2.90 -25.31
N ILE A 73 3.33 3.35 -24.30
CA ILE A 73 1.98 2.84 -24.00
C ILE A 73 1.03 3.15 -25.14
N LEU A 74 0.99 4.39 -25.64
CA LEU A 74 0.09 4.80 -26.74
C LEU A 74 0.44 4.10 -28.04
N ASN A 75 1.73 3.92 -28.35
CA ASN A 75 2.18 3.20 -29.53
C ASN A 75 1.81 1.71 -29.49
N ALA A 76 1.84 1.09 -28.32
CA ALA A 76 1.44 -0.30 -28.14
C ALA A 76 -0.09 -0.47 -28.27
N GLY A 77 -0.86 0.42 -27.65
CA GLY A 77 -2.30 0.34 -27.60
C GLY A 77 -2.83 -0.86 -26.77
N VAL A 78 -4.14 -0.86 -26.53
CA VAL A 78 -4.81 -1.86 -25.69
C VAL A 78 -4.58 -3.29 -26.19
N GLU A 79 -4.59 -3.49 -27.52
CA GLU A 79 -4.49 -4.81 -28.17
C GLU A 79 -3.14 -5.50 -27.92
N HIS A 80 -2.05 -4.73 -27.75
CA HIS A 80 -0.73 -5.28 -27.47
C HIS A 80 -0.40 -5.30 -25.98
N LEU A 81 -1.00 -4.43 -25.17
CA LEU A 81 -0.83 -4.43 -23.73
C LEU A 81 -1.55 -5.60 -23.05
N GLN A 82 -2.76 -5.94 -23.51
CA GLN A 82 -3.56 -7.00 -22.90
C GLN A 82 -2.87 -8.38 -22.93
N PRO A 83 -2.25 -8.84 -24.03
CA PRO A 83 -1.57 -10.13 -24.10
C PRO A 83 -0.38 -10.27 -23.14
N LEU A 84 0.13 -9.17 -22.57
CA LEU A 84 1.21 -9.21 -21.58
C LEU A 84 0.76 -9.82 -20.24
N GLY A 85 -0.57 -9.99 -20.05
CA GLY A 85 -1.16 -10.66 -18.89
C GLY A 85 -2.06 -9.78 -18.03
N ILE A 86 -2.49 -8.62 -18.54
CA ILE A 86 -3.46 -7.73 -17.88
C ILE A 86 -4.85 -7.88 -18.50
N SER A 87 -5.91 -7.48 -17.77
CA SER A 87 -7.25 -7.44 -18.34
C SER A 87 -7.41 -6.28 -19.32
N PHE A 88 -8.35 -6.38 -20.25
CA PHE A 88 -8.71 -5.28 -21.14
C PHE A 88 -8.98 -3.98 -20.38
N ARG A 89 -9.74 -4.07 -19.29
CA ARG A 89 -10.03 -2.92 -18.41
C ARG A 89 -8.77 -2.24 -17.87
N LYS A 90 -7.75 -3.00 -17.46
CA LYS A 90 -6.47 -2.43 -17.01
C LYS A 90 -5.70 -1.79 -18.16
N ALA A 91 -5.69 -2.44 -19.33
CA ALA A 91 -5.06 -1.88 -20.52
C ALA A 91 -5.74 -0.55 -20.93
N GLU A 92 -7.07 -0.48 -20.91
CA GLU A 92 -7.82 0.76 -21.14
C GLU A 92 -7.50 1.86 -20.12
N TYR A 93 -7.38 1.53 -18.82
CA TYR A 93 -7.02 2.50 -17.78
C TYR A 93 -5.62 3.05 -17.98
N ILE A 94 -4.67 2.19 -18.36
CA ILE A 94 -3.27 2.58 -18.63
C ILE A 94 -3.20 3.47 -19.86
N THR A 95 -3.94 3.15 -20.91
CA THR A 95 -4.00 3.96 -22.15
C THR A 95 -4.67 5.31 -21.89
N ASP A 96 -5.81 5.37 -21.18
CA ASP A 96 -6.49 6.62 -20.78
C ASP A 96 -5.55 7.52 -19.94
N PHE A 97 -4.77 6.94 -19.04
CA PHE A 97 -3.78 7.70 -18.28
C PHE A 97 -2.67 8.26 -19.19
N ALA A 98 -2.14 7.44 -20.11
CA ALA A 98 -1.11 7.88 -21.05
C ALA A 98 -1.62 9.01 -21.97
N GLU A 99 -2.86 8.94 -22.44
CA GLU A 99 -3.53 10.00 -23.21
C GLU A 99 -3.57 11.30 -22.42
N LYS A 100 -4.04 11.26 -21.16
CA LYS A 100 -4.14 12.43 -20.28
C LYS A 100 -2.81 13.09 -19.98
N VAL A 101 -1.76 12.29 -19.82
CA VAL A 101 -0.40 12.84 -19.64
C VAL A 101 0.07 13.51 -20.94
N LYS A 102 -0.21 12.88 -22.08
CA LYS A 102 0.24 13.38 -23.40
C LYS A 102 -0.46 14.65 -23.83
N ASP A 103 -1.78 14.76 -23.59
CA ASP A 103 -2.59 15.94 -23.94
C ASP A 103 -2.51 17.07 -22.88
N GLY A 104 -1.85 16.81 -21.74
CA GLY A 104 -1.65 17.77 -20.66
C GLY A 104 -2.86 17.92 -19.73
N SER A 105 -3.91 17.12 -19.88
CA SER A 105 -5.06 17.13 -18.96
C SER A 105 -4.75 16.52 -17.59
N PHE A 106 -3.63 15.79 -17.47
CA PHE A 106 -3.03 15.36 -16.22
C PHE A 106 -1.59 15.88 -16.14
N ASP A 107 -1.37 16.86 -15.24
CA ASP A 107 -0.03 17.46 -15.02
C ASP A 107 0.81 16.59 -14.09
N ILE A 108 1.52 15.62 -14.67
CA ILE A 108 2.34 14.67 -13.93
C ILE A 108 3.53 15.33 -13.19
N GLU A 109 4.05 16.42 -13.72
CA GLU A 109 5.14 17.17 -13.09
C GLU A 109 4.62 18.09 -11.97
N GLY A 110 3.45 18.68 -12.18
CA GLY A 110 2.83 19.55 -11.20
C GLY A 110 2.39 18.85 -9.92
N ILE A 111 2.10 17.55 -9.99
CA ILE A 111 1.62 16.79 -8.82
C ILE A 111 2.66 16.74 -7.68
N TRP A 112 3.95 16.80 -8.02
CA TRP A 112 5.04 16.84 -7.04
C TRP A 112 5.01 18.07 -6.13
N LYS A 113 4.41 19.16 -6.59
CA LYS A 113 4.33 20.45 -5.89
C LYS A 113 3.06 20.57 -5.04
N LYS A 114 2.13 19.64 -5.17
CA LYS A 114 0.84 19.65 -4.46
C LYS A 114 0.99 19.14 -3.02
N SER A 115 0.07 19.54 -2.17
CA SER A 115 -0.09 18.92 -0.85
C SER A 115 -0.45 17.45 -0.98
N ASP A 116 -0.32 16.67 0.10
CA ASP A 116 -0.66 15.24 0.07
C ASP A 116 -2.15 15.04 -0.26
N GLU A 117 -3.02 15.88 0.28
CA GLU A 117 -4.46 15.86 0.03
C GLU A 117 -4.80 16.15 -1.43
N GLU A 118 -4.24 17.20 -2.01
CA GLU A 118 -4.44 17.58 -3.42
C GLU A 118 -3.89 16.49 -4.38
N ALA A 119 -2.72 15.92 -4.07
CA ALA A 119 -2.11 14.87 -4.86
C ALA A 119 -2.95 13.58 -4.82
N ILE A 120 -3.51 13.21 -3.65
CA ILE A 120 -4.42 12.06 -3.52
C ILE A 120 -5.70 12.29 -4.33
N GLU A 121 -6.28 13.48 -4.26
CA GLU A 121 -7.50 13.83 -5.01
C GLU A 121 -7.26 13.70 -6.52
N GLU A 122 -6.17 14.27 -7.01
CA GLU A 122 -5.85 14.26 -8.44
C GLU A 122 -5.49 12.85 -8.94
N LEU A 123 -4.64 12.11 -8.24
CA LEU A 123 -4.36 10.72 -8.58
C LEU A 123 -5.63 9.86 -8.56
N SER A 124 -6.52 10.08 -7.59
CA SER A 124 -7.77 9.34 -7.48
C SER A 124 -8.80 9.70 -8.57
N SER A 125 -8.59 10.77 -9.32
CA SER A 125 -9.40 11.11 -10.49
C SER A 125 -9.11 10.21 -11.69
N LEU A 126 -7.97 9.53 -11.70
CA LEU A 126 -7.59 8.60 -12.76
C LEU A 126 -8.41 7.30 -12.67
N LYS A 127 -8.81 6.78 -13.83
CA LYS A 127 -9.56 5.53 -13.91
C LYS A 127 -8.73 4.38 -13.28
N GLY A 128 -9.35 3.67 -12.37
CA GLY A 128 -8.71 2.55 -11.69
C GLY A 128 -7.83 2.92 -10.49
N ILE A 129 -7.61 4.19 -10.21
CA ILE A 129 -6.85 4.63 -9.03
C ILE A 129 -7.84 5.08 -7.95
N GLY A 130 -7.89 4.34 -6.84
CA GLY A 130 -8.63 4.76 -5.64
C GLY A 130 -7.71 5.45 -4.63
N VAL A 131 -8.31 6.04 -3.59
CA VAL A 131 -7.58 6.74 -2.51
C VAL A 131 -6.44 5.89 -1.93
N TRP A 132 -6.67 4.62 -1.64
CA TRP A 132 -5.62 3.73 -1.13
C TRP A 132 -4.44 3.59 -2.11
N THR A 133 -4.72 3.45 -3.41
CA THR A 133 -3.66 3.34 -4.43
C THR A 133 -2.89 4.66 -4.55
N ALA A 134 -3.58 5.81 -4.50
CA ALA A 134 -2.96 7.12 -4.49
C ALA A 134 -2.05 7.30 -3.26
N GLU A 135 -2.50 6.91 -2.07
CA GLU A 135 -1.68 6.93 -0.84
C GLU A 135 -0.42 6.05 -0.98
N MET A 136 -0.52 4.87 -1.64
CA MET A 136 0.64 4.01 -1.89
C MET A 136 1.63 4.64 -2.89
N ILE A 137 1.14 5.33 -3.90
CA ILE A 137 1.98 6.10 -4.84
C ILE A 137 2.70 7.24 -4.10
N LEU A 138 2.01 7.98 -3.25
CA LEU A 138 2.63 9.02 -2.43
C LEU A 138 3.75 8.45 -1.56
N LEU A 139 3.53 7.28 -0.98
CA LEU A 139 4.50 6.66 -0.09
C LEU A 139 5.67 6.03 -0.85
N PHE A 140 5.42 5.20 -1.86
CA PHE A 140 6.45 4.36 -2.49
C PHE A 140 7.05 4.95 -3.79
N CYS A 141 6.48 6.03 -4.34
CA CYS A 141 7.08 6.76 -5.44
C CYS A 141 7.50 8.17 -5.01
N MET A 142 6.56 8.96 -4.49
CA MET A 142 6.86 10.34 -4.10
C MET A 142 7.59 10.45 -2.76
N GLN A 143 7.75 9.36 -2.03
CA GLN A 143 8.42 9.27 -0.73
C GLN A 143 7.91 10.30 0.29
N ARG A 144 6.60 10.60 0.25
CA ARG A 144 5.99 11.54 1.19
C ARG A 144 6.09 11.02 2.63
N PRO A 145 6.57 11.82 3.58
CA PRO A 145 6.93 11.32 4.92
C PRO A 145 5.74 11.06 5.83
N ASN A 146 4.57 11.62 5.52
CA ASN A 146 3.45 11.67 6.48
C ASN A 146 2.18 10.95 6.01
N VAL A 147 2.34 9.89 5.21
CA VAL A 147 1.23 9.08 4.70
C VAL A 147 0.88 7.95 5.69
N LEU A 148 -0.39 7.88 6.09
CA LEU A 148 -0.96 6.77 6.86
C LEU A 148 -2.36 6.47 6.33
N SER A 149 -2.54 5.31 5.71
CA SER A 149 -3.78 4.94 5.05
C SER A 149 -4.80 4.33 6.02
N PHE A 150 -5.94 4.99 6.20
CA PHE A 150 -7.05 4.42 6.97
C PHE A 150 -7.72 3.24 6.23
N GLY A 151 -7.72 3.26 4.90
CA GLY A 151 -8.27 2.20 4.06
C GLY A 151 -7.44 0.91 4.05
N ASP A 152 -6.21 0.95 4.54
CA ASP A 152 -5.31 -0.20 4.56
C ASP A 152 -5.62 -1.15 5.72
N LEU A 153 -6.12 -2.33 5.38
CA LEU A 153 -6.51 -3.36 6.36
C LEU A 153 -5.31 -3.92 7.13
N ALA A 154 -4.12 -3.96 6.51
CA ALA A 154 -2.93 -4.46 7.18
C ALA A 154 -2.38 -3.41 8.17
N ILE A 155 -2.43 -2.12 7.85
CA ILE A 155 -2.14 -1.05 8.80
C ILE A 155 -3.11 -1.13 9.98
N GLN A 156 -4.42 -1.21 9.74
CA GLN A 156 -5.40 -1.35 10.83
C GLN A 156 -5.15 -2.59 11.67
N ARG A 157 -4.78 -3.72 11.05
CA ARG A 157 -4.41 -4.96 11.75
C ARG A 157 -3.17 -4.75 12.62
N GLY A 158 -2.10 -4.18 12.08
CA GLY A 158 -0.88 -3.87 12.82
C GLY A 158 -1.15 -2.96 14.02
N MET A 159 -1.96 -1.92 13.83
CA MET A 159 -2.39 -1.04 14.92
C MET A 159 -3.18 -1.79 16.00
N ARG A 160 -4.10 -2.69 15.64
CA ARG A 160 -4.82 -3.51 16.63
C ARG A 160 -3.86 -4.39 17.41
N MET A 161 -2.88 -4.99 16.74
CA MET A 161 -1.89 -5.87 17.35
C MET A 161 -0.99 -5.11 18.34
N ILE A 162 -0.44 -3.98 17.92
CA ILE A 162 0.50 -3.17 18.73
C ILE A 162 -0.23 -2.48 19.89
N TYR A 163 -1.40 -1.92 19.65
CA TYR A 163 -2.12 -1.12 20.65
C TYR A 163 -3.19 -1.89 21.42
N HIS A 164 -3.37 -3.18 21.15
CA HIS A 164 -4.34 -4.07 21.78
C HIS A 164 -5.80 -3.57 21.64
N HIS A 165 -6.14 -3.02 20.47
CA HIS A 165 -7.49 -2.58 20.17
C HIS A 165 -8.28 -3.64 19.42
N ARG A 166 -9.56 -3.79 19.75
CA ARG A 166 -10.47 -4.69 19.03
C ARG A 166 -10.87 -4.15 17.65
N LYS A 167 -10.90 -2.82 17.52
CA LYS A 167 -11.28 -2.10 16.31
C LYS A 167 -10.50 -0.78 16.27
N ILE A 168 -10.11 -0.35 15.09
CA ILE A 168 -9.58 0.98 14.83
C ILE A 168 -10.67 1.75 14.07
N ASP A 169 -11.38 2.63 14.76
CA ASP A 169 -12.28 3.58 14.12
C ASP A 169 -11.52 4.83 13.65
N ARG A 170 -12.21 5.68 12.88
CA ARG A 170 -11.60 6.88 12.30
C ARG A 170 -11.04 7.83 13.39
N LYS A 171 -11.77 8.01 14.48
CA LYS A 171 -11.36 8.90 15.59
C LYS A 171 -10.07 8.41 16.26
N LEU A 172 -10.00 7.11 16.52
CA LEU A 172 -8.82 6.49 17.12
C LEU A 172 -7.62 6.52 16.15
N PHE A 173 -7.87 6.22 14.87
CA PHE A 173 -6.87 6.30 13.82
C PHE A 173 -6.25 7.72 13.75
N GLU A 174 -7.06 8.75 13.68
CA GLU A 174 -6.59 10.15 13.61
C GLU A 174 -5.82 10.57 14.88
N LYS A 175 -6.15 10.00 16.04
CA LYS A 175 -5.38 10.21 17.27
C LYS A 175 -3.93 9.69 17.11
N TYR A 176 -3.77 8.48 16.55
CA TYR A 176 -2.44 7.91 16.30
C TYR A 176 -1.72 8.63 15.16
N ARG A 177 -2.42 8.95 14.08
CA ARG A 177 -1.87 9.74 12.98
C ARG A 177 -1.23 11.04 13.47
N ARG A 178 -1.95 11.82 14.29
CA ARG A 178 -1.41 13.06 14.88
C ARG A 178 -0.21 12.81 15.79
N ARG A 179 -0.18 11.70 16.54
CA ARG A 179 0.94 11.36 17.41
C ARG A 179 2.20 11.04 16.63
N LEU A 180 2.06 10.32 15.51
CA LEU A 180 3.18 9.79 14.71
C LEU A 180 3.64 10.78 13.63
N SER A 181 2.81 11.80 13.32
CA SER A 181 3.21 12.86 12.40
C SER A 181 4.45 13.60 12.92
N PRO A 182 5.40 13.98 12.04
CA PRO A 182 5.32 13.97 10.57
C PRO A 182 5.88 12.69 9.90
N TYR A 183 6.09 11.59 10.63
CA TYR A 183 6.73 10.39 10.11
C TYR A 183 5.78 9.19 10.02
N CYS A 184 4.54 9.45 9.62
CA CYS A 184 3.51 8.42 9.48
C CYS A 184 3.87 7.34 8.46
N SER A 185 4.60 7.70 7.39
CA SER A 185 5.04 6.74 6.36
C SER A 185 6.00 5.70 6.94
N VAL A 186 6.95 6.14 7.76
CA VAL A 186 7.85 5.21 8.47
C VAL A 186 7.05 4.34 9.44
N ALA A 187 6.11 4.91 10.21
CA ALA A 187 5.24 4.14 11.10
C ALA A 187 4.41 3.09 10.34
N SER A 188 3.95 3.38 9.11
CA SER A 188 3.23 2.43 8.25
C SER A 188 4.04 1.17 7.98
N LEU A 189 5.36 1.29 7.77
CA LEU A 189 6.25 0.14 7.56
C LEU A 189 6.23 -0.82 8.74
N TYR A 190 6.24 -0.30 9.97
CA TYR A 190 6.20 -1.10 11.19
C TYR A 190 4.81 -1.68 11.49
N PHE A 191 3.72 -0.98 11.10
CA PHE A 191 2.39 -1.56 11.17
C PHE A 191 2.24 -2.74 10.21
N TRP A 192 2.76 -2.64 8.99
CA TRP A 192 2.77 -3.77 8.05
C TRP A 192 3.65 -4.92 8.53
N ALA A 193 4.83 -4.63 9.08
CA ALA A 193 5.72 -5.64 9.66
C ALA A 193 5.03 -6.41 10.80
N ALA A 194 4.39 -5.70 11.73
CA ALA A 194 3.62 -6.31 12.81
C ALA A 194 2.45 -7.16 12.27
N ALA A 195 1.67 -6.64 11.31
CA ALA A 195 0.58 -7.37 10.67
C ALA A 195 1.07 -8.61 9.91
N GLY A 196 2.26 -8.55 9.34
CA GLY A 196 2.93 -9.65 8.64
C GLY A 196 3.57 -10.70 9.56
N GLY A 197 3.57 -10.49 10.88
CA GLY A 197 4.11 -11.45 11.85
C GLY A 197 5.61 -11.30 12.13
N ALA A 198 6.23 -10.17 11.77
CA ALA A 198 7.65 -9.91 12.04
C ALA A 198 7.98 -9.82 13.54
N VAL A 199 6.98 -9.60 14.39
CA VAL A 199 7.14 -9.53 15.85
C VAL A 199 6.49 -10.75 16.49
N PRO A 200 7.27 -11.71 17.03
CA PRO A 200 6.74 -12.90 17.67
C PRO A 200 5.84 -12.54 18.86
N GLY A 201 4.73 -13.27 18.99
CA GLY A 201 3.81 -13.11 20.13
C GLY A 201 2.77 -12.00 19.97
N LEU A 202 2.88 -11.08 19.03
CA LEU A 202 1.80 -10.14 18.73
C LEU A 202 0.58 -10.86 18.14
N LYS A 203 -0.60 -10.56 18.67
CA LYS A 203 -1.87 -11.16 18.25
C LYS A 203 -2.84 -10.08 17.78
N ASP A 204 -3.60 -10.37 16.72
CA ASP A 204 -4.70 -9.50 16.33
C ASP A 204 -5.86 -9.61 17.34
N HIS A 205 -6.26 -8.47 17.87
CA HIS A 205 -7.33 -8.36 18.86
C HIS A 205 -8.71 -8.14 18.23
N ALA A 206 -8.84 -8.26 16.89
CA ALA A 206 -10.15 -8.18 16.24
C ALA A 206 -11.15 -9.16 16.84
N PRO A 207 -12.42 -8.81 16.91
CA PRO A 207 -13.47 -9.76 17.27
C PRO A 207 -13.41 -10.96 16.32
N LYS A 208 -13.50 -12.18 16.86
CA LYS A 208 -13.60 -13.38 16.02
C LYS A 208 -14.86 -13.28 15.16
N SER A 209 -14.74 -13.55 13.87
CA SER A 209 -15.91 -13.64 13.01
C SER A 209 -16.80 -14.81 13.46
N GLY A 210 -18.10 -14.73 13.19
CA GLY A 210 -19.00 -15.84 13.49
C GLY A 210 -18.61 -17.15 12.80
N ALA A 211 -17.89 -17.08 11.66
CA ALA A 211 -17.32 -18.21 10.94
C ALA A 211 -16.15 -18.85 11.71
N ASP A 212 -15.27 -18.03 12.32
CA ASP A 212 -14.14 -18.52 13.13
C ASP A 212 -14.62 -19.20 14.42
N CYS A 213 -15.72 -18.68 15.01
CA CYS A 213 -16.35 -19.29 16.17
C CYS A 213 -16.98 -20.66 15.82
N LYS A 214 -17.63 -20.78 14.67
CA LYS A 214 -18.21 -22.06 14.20
C LYS A 214 -17.12 -23.09 13.88
N LYS A 215 -16.01 -22.69 13.26
CA LYS A 215 -14.91 -23.59 12.94
C LYS A 215 -14.23 -24.14 14.20
N LYS A 216 -13.99 -23.31 15.21
CA LYS A 216 -13.44 -23.76 16.50
C LYS A 216 -14.41 -24.64 17.29
N ALA A 217 -15.70 -24.37 17.23
CA ALA A 217 -16.71 -25.21 17.86
C ALA A 217 -16.78 -26.59 17.19
N ALA A 218 -16.68 -26.67 15.85
CA ALA A 218 -16.62 -27.91 15.12
C ALA A 218 -15.36 -28.74 15.44
N GLU A 219 -14.18 -28.12 15.45
CA GLU A 219 -12.91 -28.75 15.84
C GLU A 219 -12.90 -29.26 17.29
N GLN A 220 -13.65 -28.58 18.17
CA GLN A 220 -13.75 -28.98 19.58
C GLN A 220 -14.71 -30.14 19.77
N VAL A 221 -15.77 -30.22 18.97
CA VAL A 221 -16.69 -31.37 18.92
C VAL A 221 -16.00 -32.61 18.35
N GLU A 222 -15.23 -32.47 17.27
CA GLU A 222 -14.43 -33.60 16.72
C GLU A 222 -13.43 -34.16 17.72
N LYS A 223 -12.76 -33.31 18.51
CA LYS A 223 -11.80 -33.76 19.53
C LYS A 223 -12.45 -34.50 20.70
N VAL A 224 -13.70 -34.16 21.03
CA VAL A 224 -14.47 -34.80 22.11
C VAL A 224 -15.08 -36.12 21.65
N THR A 225 -15.42 -36.26 20.36
CA THR A 225 -15.96 -37.49 19.79
C THR A 225 -14.87 -38.50 19.37
N ALA A 226 -13.59 -38.10 19.36
CA ALA A 226 -12.44 -38.97 19.05
C ALA A 226 -11.71 -39.49 20.31
N SER A 227 -12.24 -39.19 21.51
CA SER A 227 -11.72 -39.66 22.81
C SER A 227 -12.73 -40.64 23.43
#